data_982aeef44634dbdae3a90d5eeadbd112
#
_entry.id   982aeef44634dbdae3a90d5eeadbd112
#
_cell.length_a   1.000
_cell.length_b   1.000
_cell.length_c   1.000
_cell.angle_alpha   90.00
_cell.angle_beta   90.00
_cell.angle_gamma   90.00
#
_symmetry.space_group_name_H-M   'P 1'
#
loop_
_entity.id
_entity.type
_entity.pdbx_description
1 polymer ?
#
loop_
_entity_poly.entity_id
_entity_poly.type
_entity_poly.pdbx_seq_one_letter_code
_entity_poly.pdbx_strand_id
1 'polypeptide(L)'
;MTDLIAADVGIRQLHARFADAVWRQDAVEFARCFASEGLWKIAGVEIAGRENIGEACSNMLGRCSHIHIITGLPILEVGEGVAQGRLNMTEFARMQDGSTAMTIGWYHDDYIIENDRWCFKKRHWSMKYRGAPDMTGHFADTPNYGAFPDGPAADEATYVRPPDA
;
A
#
# COMPACT_ATOMS: atom_id res chain seq x y z
N MET A 1 27.46 8.84 2.00
CA MET A 1 27.15 7.84 0.94
C MET A 1 26.03 6.97 1.49
N THR A 2 24.87 6.98 0.88
CA THR A 2 23.74 6.15 1.33
C THR A 2 24.09 4.68 1.15
N ASP A 3 23.97 3.90 2.22
CA ASP A 3 24.14 2.46 2.13
C ASP A 3 22.87 1.88 1.48
N LEU A 4 22.95 1.60 0.18
CA LEU A 4 21.87 1.04 -0.62
C LEU A 4 21.37 -0.30 -0.05
N ILE A 5 22.29 -1.12 0.47
CA ILE A 5 21.94 -2.43 1.04
C ILE A 5 21.15 -2.24 2.33
N ALA A 6 21.60 -1.35 3.21
CA ALA A 6 20.87 -1.05 4.44
C ALA A 6 19.50 -0.45 4.17
N ALA A 7 19.37 0.43 3.17
CA ALA A 7 18.10 0.99 2.77
C ALA A 7 17.16 -0.10 2.21
N ASP A 8 17.63 -0.95 1.30
CA ASP A 8 16.84 -2.05 0.74
C ASP A 8 16.34 -3.00 1.84
N VAL A 9 17.23 -3.42 2.75
CA VAL A 9 16.85 -4.29 3.88
C VAL A 9 15.83 -3.58 4.78
N GLY A 10 16.04 -2.31 5.12
CA GLY A 10 15.14 -1.54 5.99
C GLY A 10 13.76 -1.35 5.39
N ILE A 11 13.68 -1.06 4.08
CA ILE A 11 12.42 -0.88 3.37
C ILE A 11 11.68 -2.22 3.20
N ARG A 12 12.38 -3.32 2.91
CA ARG A 12 11.75 -4.67 2.90
C ARG A 12 11.18 -5.04 4.26
N GLN A 13 11.87 -4.71 5.35
CA GLN A 13 11.36 -4.92 6.71
C GLN A 13 10.12 -4.04 7.00
N LEU A 14 10.06 -2.82 6.45
CA LEU A 14 8.86 -1.99 6.52
C LEU A 14 7.67 -2.67 5.83
N HIS A 15 7.86 -3.17 4.61
CA HIS A 15 6.79 -3.89 3.88
C HIS A 15 6.35 -5.17 4.60
N ALA A 16 7.28 -5.91 5.19
CA ALA A 16 6.96 -7.10 5.97
C ALA A 16 6.10 -6.76 7.20
N ARG A 17 6.45 -5.70 7.94
CA ARG A 17 5.64 -5.21 9.09
C ARG A 17 4.26 -4.75 8.65
N PHE A 18 4.18 -4.04 7.52
CA PHE A 18 2.91 -3.59 6.97
C PHE A 18 2.00 -4.78 6.62
N ALA A 19 2.52 -5.77 5.90
CA ALA A 19 1.76 -6.97 5.53
C ALA A 19 1.31 -7.76 6.75
N ASP A 20 2.17 -7.92 7.76
CA ASP A 20 1.88 -8.58 9.03
C ASP A 20 0.77 -7.84 9.81
N ALA A 21 0.83 -6.51 9.87
CA ALA A 21 -0.19 -5.68 10.52
C ALA A 21 -1.55 -5.81 9.83
N VAL A 22 -1.59 -5.84 8.50
CA VAL A 22 -2.82 -6.10 7.73
C VAL A 22 -3.37 -7.47 8.05
N TRP A 23 -2.54 -8.52 8.01
CA TRP A 23 -2.93 -9.89 8.33
C TRP A 23 -3.56 -10.03 9.73
N ARG A 24 -2.91 -9.41 10.73
CA ARG A 24 -3.41 -9.42 12.13
C ARG A 24 -4.54 -8.41 12.37
N GLN A 25 -4.89 -7.60 11.39
CA GLN A 25 -5.85 -6.49 11.52
C GLN A 25 -5.45 -5.51 12.64
N ASP A 26 -4.14 -5.28 12.80
CA ASP A 26 -3.56 -4.42 13.82
C ASP A 26 -3.36 -3.01 13.27
N ALA A 27 -4.38 -2.15 13.48
CA ALA A 27 -4.37 -0.78 12.99
C ALA A 27 -3.28 0.09 13.64
N VAL A 28 -2.84 -0.25 14.85
CA VAL A 28 -1.77 0.49 15.55
C VAL A 28 -0.42 0.22 14.87
N GLU A 29 -0.08 -1.06 14.64
CA GLU A 29 1.16 -1.41 13.96
C GLU A 29 1.13 -1.00 12.49
N PHE A 30 -0.04 -1.06 11.83
CA PHE A 30 -0.22 -0.52 10.49
C PHE A 30 0.13 0.98 10.43
N ALA A 31 -0.44 1.78 11.33
CA ALA A 31 -0.18 3.21 11.40
C ALA A 31 1.30 3.53 11.67
N ARG A 32 1.98 2.71 12.49
CA ARG A 32 3.42 2.85 12.77
C ARG A 32 4.33 2.62 11.55
N CYS A 33 3.80 2.04 10.47
CA CYS A 33 4.52 1.95 9.21
C CYS A 33 4.63 3.30 8.48
N PHE A 34 3.78 4.26 8.82
CA PHE A 34 3.80 5.59 8.24
C PHE A 34 4.60 6.58 9.09
N ALA A 35 5.21 7.57 8.45
CA ALA A 35 5.78 8.72 9.12
C ALA A 35 4.70 9.51 9.90
N SER A 36 5.08 10.34 10.87
CA SER A 36 4.13 11.14 11.65
C SER A 36 3.18 11.96 10.77
N GLU A 37 3.74 12.58 9.72
CA GLU A 37 3.01 13.36 8.71
C GLU A 37 2.78 12.55 7.41
N GLY A 38 2.72 11.23 7.51
CA GLY A 38 2.57 10.35 6.36
C GLY A 38 1.25 10.56 5.63
N LEU A 39 1.24 10.24 4.32
CA LEU A 39 0.08 10.34 3.45
C LEU A 39 -0.29 8.96 2.90
N TRP A 40 -1.54 8.55 3.05
CA TRP A 40 -2.08 7.35 2.44
C TRP A 40 -3.15 7.70 1.42
N LYS A 41 -2.88 7.40 0.14
CA LYS A 41 -3.83 7.57 -0.97
C LYS A 41 -4.40 6.21 -1.32
N ILE A 42 -5.69 6.03 -1.11
CA ILE A 42 -6.38 4.77 -1.34
C ILE A 42 -7.86 4.98 -1.67
N ALA A 43 -8.37 4.24 -2.64
CA ALA A 43 -9.80 4.22 -2.99
C ALA A 43 -10.42 5.62 -3.21
N GLY A 44 -9.67 6.53 -3.82
CA GLY A 44 -10.11 7.89 -4.14
C GLY A 44 -10.06 8.87 -2.97
N VAL A 45 -9.48 8.48 -1.82
CA VAL A 45 -9.29 9.36 -0.67
C VAL A 45 -7.83 9.54 -0.33
N GLU A 46 -7.52 10.68 0.26
CA GLU A 46 -6.21 11.01 0.82
C GLU A 46 -6.34 11.15 2.33
N ILE A 47 -5.54 10.42 3.06
CA ILE A 47 -5.56 10.37 4.52
C ILE A 47 -4.18 10.81 5.00
N ALA A 48 -4.11 11.97 5.65
CA ALA A 48 -2.87 12.55 6.12
C ALA A 48 -2.73 12.39 7.64
N GLY A 49 -1.50 12.10 8.07
CA GLY A 49 -1.13 11.94 9.48
C GLY A 49 -1.36 10.52 10.00
N ARG A 50 -0.38 10.03 10.76
CA ARG A 50 -0.35 8.66 11.30
C ARG A 50 -1.62 8.28 12.08
N GLU A 51 -2.15 9.18 12.90
CA GLU A 51 -3.34 8.92 13.72
C GLU A 51 -4.57 8.69 12.84
N ASN A 52 -4.82 9.59 11.88
CA ASN A 52 -5.93 9.47 10.93
C ASN A 52 -5.80 8.21 10.06
N ILE A 53 -4.58 7.84 9.67
CA ILE A 53 -4.30 6.60 8.94
C ILE A 53 -4.66 5.37 9.77
N GLY A 54 -4.33 5.38 11.06
CA GLY A 54 -4.69 4.30 11.98
C GLY A 54 -6.20 4.14 12.15
N GLU A 55 -6.92 5.24 12.30
CA GLU A 55 -8.39 5.25 12.39
C GLU A 55 -9.03 4.74 11.09
N ALA A 56 -8.60 5.25 9.94
CA ALA A 56 -9.09 4.80 8.64
C ALA A 56 -8.80 3.31 8.41
N CYS A 57 -7.60 2.84 8.76
CA CYS A 57 -7.24 1.43 8.70
C CYS A 57 -8.16 0.57 9.57
N SER A 58 -8.39 0.96 10.82
CA SER A 58 -9.30 0.25 11.73
C SER A 58 -10.70 0.11 11.12
N ASN A 59 -11.23 1.18 10.53
CA ASN A 59 -12.53 1.18 9.87
C ASN A 59 -12.57 0.28 8.64
N MET A 60 -11.51 0.26 7.83
CA MET A 60 -11.42 -0.58 6.62
C MET A 60 -11.26 -2.06 6.99
N LEU A 61 -10.33 -2.38 7.87
CA LEU A 61 -10.04 -3.76 8.28
C LEU A 61 -11.20 -4.36 9.09
N GLY A 62 -11.92 -3.55 9.86
CA GLY A 62 -13.10 -3.98 10.62
C GLY A 62 -14.25 -4.51 9.73
N ARG A 63 -14.25 -4.20 8.44
CA ARG A 63 -15.21 -4.76 7.46
C ARG A 63 -14.86 -6.18 7.04
N CYS A 64 -13.64 -6.63 7.28
CA CYS A 64 -13.15 -7.95 6.90
C CYS A 64 -13.22 -8.90 8.09
N SER A 65 -13.69 -10.13 7.87
CA SER A 65 -13.49 -11.23 8.81
C SER A 65 -12.10 -11.84 8.68
N HIS A 66 -11.56 -11.84 7.46
CA HIS A 66 -10.20 -12.27 7.15
C HIS A 66 -9.64 -11.42 6.01
N ILE A 67 -8.37 -11.10 6.11
CA ILE A 67 -7.66 -10.40 5.04
C ILE A 67 -6.21 -10.90 4.99
N HIS A 68 -5.70 -11.06 3.79
CA HIS A 68 -4.32 -11.47 3.55
C HIS A 68 -3.77 -10.66 2.38
N ILE A 69 -2.65 -9.99 2.61
CA ILE A 69 -1.96 -9.23 1.57
C ILE A 69 -0.59 -9.83 1.30
N ILE A 70 -0.29 -9.98 0.02
CA ILE A 70 1.02 -10.41 -0.48
C ILE A 70 1.58 -9.23 -1.26
N THR A 71 2.76 -8.78 -0.88
CA THR A 71 3.47 -7.72 -1.60
C THR A 71 4.66 -8.30 -2.37
N GLY A 72 4.88 -7.81 -3.57
CA GLY A 72 6.11 -8.06 -4.31
C GLY A 72 7.31 -7.37 -3.64
N LEU A 73 8.47 -7.57 -4.21
CA LEU A 73 9.67 -6.81 -3.82
C LEU A 73 9.62 -5.41 -4.44
N PRO A 74 9.94 -4.37 -3.69
CA PRO A 74 9.99 -3.01 -4.21
C PRO A 74 11.17 -2.84 -5.19
N ILE A 75 10.92 -2.16 -6.30
CA ILE A 75 11.97 -1.56 -7.12
C ILE A 75 12.23 -0.20 -6.51
N LEU A 76 13.49 0.12 -6.19
CA LEU A 76 13.84 1.29 -5.38
C LEU A 76 14.78 2.23 -6.09
N GLU A 77 14.56 3.53 -5.89
CA GLU A 77 15.53 4.59 -6.07
C GLU A 77 15.83 5.20 -4.70
N VAL A 78 17.11 5.18 -4.29
CA VAL A 78 17.50 5.52 -2.92
C VAL A 78 18.37 6.77 -2.91
N GLY A 79 17.95 7.79 -2.13
CA GLY A 79 18.68 8.98 -1.81
C GLY A 79 19.16 9.00 -0.35
N GLU A 80 19.64 10.14 0.12
CA GLU A 80 20.09 10.29 1.51
C GLU A 80 18.88 10.45 2.45
N GLY A 81 18.60 9.42 3.24
CA GLY A 81 17.48 9.39 4.19
C GLY A 81 16.07 9.33 3.56
N VAL A 82 15.99 9.23 2.23
CA VAL A 82 14.75 9.14 1.47
C VAL A 82 14.86 8.07 0.39
N ALA A 83 13.74 7.53 -0.04
CA ALA A 83 13.69 6.64 -1.19
C ALA A 83 12.32 6.74 -1.87
N GLN A 84 12.27 6.29 -3.11
CA GLN A 84 11.03 6.06 -3.84
C GLN A 84 10.99 4.61 -4.29
N GLY A 85 9.79 4.07 -4.44
CA GLY A 85 9.64 2.70 -4.90
C GLY A 85 8.28 2.38 -5.46
N ARG A 86 8.25 1.29 -6.20
CA ARG A 86 7.03 0.73 -6.76
C ARG A 86 7.04 -0.79 -6.59
N LEU A 87 5.89 -1.35 -6.25
CA LEU A 87 5.71 -2.79 -6.13
C LEU A 87 4.26 -3.17 -6.45
N ASN A 88 4.08 -4.41 -6.91
CA ASN A 88 2.76 -4.99 -7.03
C ASN A 88 2.28 -5.58 -5.70
N MET A 89 0.98 -5.75 -5.57
CA MET A 89 0.35 -6.40 -4.44
C MET A 89 -0.84 -7.24 -4.88
N THR A 90 -1.11 -8.28 -4.13
CA THR A 90 -2.34 -9.08 -4.22
C THR A 90 -2.93 -9.21 -2.83
N GLU A 91 -4.22 -8.95 -2.74
CA GLU A 91 -4.98 -9.04 -1.49
C GLU A 91 -6.14 -10.02 -1.66
N PHE A 92 -6.33 -10.86 -0.66
CA PHE A 92 -7.49 -11.73 -0.52
C PHE A 92 -8.27 -11.29 0.72
N ALA A 93 -9.53 -10.98 0.56
CA ALA A 93 -10.38 -10.56 1.65
C ALA A 93 -11.66 -11.38 1.71
N ARG A 94 -12.07 -11.73 2.93
CA ARG A 94 -13.42 -12.19 3.26
C ARG A 94 -14.06 -11.14 4.14
N MET A 95 -15.20 -10.63 3.69
CA MET A 95 -15.94 -9.60 4.40
C MET A 95 -16.76 -10.20 5.52
N GLN A 96 -17.28 -9.35 6.43
CA GLN A 96 -18.17 -9.78 7.53
C GLN A 96 -19.47 -10.41 7.03
N ASP A 97 -19.96 -10.00 5.87
CA ASP A 97 -21.16 -10.59 5.22
C ASP A 97 -20.89 -11.92 4.51
N GLY A 98 -19.66 -12.42 4.56
CA GLY A 98 -19.22 -13.68 3.93
C GLY A 98 -18.78 -13.55 2.47
N SER A 99 -18.96 -12.40 1.83
CA SER A 99 -18.47 -12.17 0.48
C SER A 99 -16.92 -12.18 0.45
N THR A 100 -16.36 -12.53 -0.69
CA THR A 100 -14.90 -12.63 -0.89
C THR A 100 -14.47 -11.86 -2.13
N ALA A 101 -13.25 -11.35 -2.11
CA ALA A 101 -12.64 -10.74 -3.27
C ALA A 101 -11.12 -10.94 -3.27
N MET A 102 -10.56 -11.04 -4.48
CA MET A 102 -9.15 -10.82 -4.75
C MET A 102 -8.99 -9.44 -5.35
N THR A 103 -7.99 -8.70 -4.88
CA THR A 103 -7.60 -7.41 -5.44
C THR A 103 -6.14 -7.47 -5.86
N ILE A 104 -5.83 -7.03 -7.08
CA ILE A 104 -4.47 -6.85 -7.56
C ILE A 104 -4.26 -5.37 -7.79
N GLY A 105 -3.11 -4.87 -7.38
CA GLY A 105 -2.78 -3.46 -7.53
C GLY A 105 -1.30 -3.18 -7.45
N TRP A 106 -1.02 -1.89 -7.40
CA TRP A 106 0.31 -1.34 -7.29
C TRP A 106 0.37 -0.39 -6.11
N TYR A 107 1.51 -0.39 -5.41
CA TYR A 107 1.89 0.69 -4.52
C TYR A 107 2.98 1.53 -5.19
N HIS A 108 2.80 2.84 -5.12
CA HIS A 108 3.82 3.84 -5.43
C HIS A 108 4.12 4.54 -4.11
N ASP A 109 5.33 4.34 -3.62
CA ASP A 109 5.70 4.73 -2.27
C ASP A 109 6.85 5.75 -2.29
N ASP A 110 6.72 6.76 -1.44
CA ASP A 110 7.84 7.59 -0.99
C ASP A 110 8.18 7.16 0.44
N TYR A 111 9.45 6.97 0.72
CA TYR A 111 9.95 6.54 2.03
C TYR A 111 10.82 7.60 2.67
N ILE A 112 10.84 7.62 3.99
CA ILE A 112 11.70 8.50 4.80
C ILE A 112 12.18 7.76 6.05
N ILE A 113 13.33 8.13 6.57
CA ILE A 113 13.79 7.69 7.88
C ILE A 113 13.19 8.62 8.95
N GLU A 114 12.46 8.05 9.89
CA GLU A 114 11.96 8.73 11.09
C GLU A 114 12.28 7.86 12.31
N ASN A 115 12.95 8.45 13.32
CA ASN A 115 13.39 7.72 14.52
C ASN A 115 14.20 6.46 14.19
N ASP A 116 15.18 6.60 13.31
CA ASP A 116 16.09 5.52 12.84
C ASP A 116 15.39 4.35 12.13
N ARG A 117 14.18 4.55 11.64
CA ARG A 117 13.40 3.52 10.95
C ARG A 117 12.85 4.06 9.64
N TRP A 118 12.87 3.22 8.61
CA TRP A 118 12.16 3.50 7.38
C TRP A 118 10.65 3.47 7.61
N CYS A 119 9.97 4.51 7.11
CA CYS A 119 8.53 4.69 7.17
C CYS A 119 8.00 5.14 5.80
N PHE A 120 6.71 4.87 5.54
CA PHE A 120 6.05 5.47 4.39
C PHE A 120 5.83 6.97 4.66
N LYS A 121 6.48 7.82 3.85
CA LYS A 121 6.15 9.25 3.75
C LYS A 121 4.86 9.43 2.96
N LYS A 122 4.73 8.70 1.86
CA LYS A 122 3.51 8.59 1.07
C LYS A 122 3.37 7.15 0.58
N ARG A 123 2.16 6.62 0.64
CA ARG A 123 1.79 5.37 0.00
C ARG A 123 0.57 5.60 -0.87
N HIS A 124 0.70 5.36 -2.17
CA HIS A 124 -0.37 5.50 -3.13
C HIS A 124 -0.73 4.14 -3.73
N TRP A 125 -1.95 3.70 -3.49
CA TRP A 125 -2.48 2.47 -4.03
C TRP A 125 -3.24 2.71 -5.33
N SER A 126 -2.96 1.90 -6.35
CA SER A 126 -3.68 1.89 -7.62
C SER A 126 -4.22 0.48 -7.87
N MET A 127 -5.52 0.37 -8.16
CA MET A 127 -6.16 -0.90 -8.44
C MET A 127 -5.91 -1.32 -9.90
N LYS A 128 -5.62 -2.59 -10.10
CA LYS A 128 -5.56 -3.23 -11.43
C LYS A 128 -6.73 -4.18 -11.68
N TYR A 129 -7.06 -4.97 -10.66
CA TYR A 129 -8.09 -6.00 -10.75
C TYR A 129 -8.84 -6.13 -9.43
N ARG A 130 -10.14 -6.41 -9.51
CA ARG A 130 -10.95 -6.85 -8.38
C ARG A 130 -11.98 -7.88 -8.83
N GLY A 131 -12.05 -9.00 -8.13
CA GLY A 131 -13.00 -10.07 -8.43
C GLY A 131 -12.59 -11.42 -7.88
N ALA A 132 -13.04 -12.48 -8.53
CA ALA A 132 -12.68 -13.84 -8.18
C ALA A 132 -11.21 -14.16 -8.53
N PRO A 133 -10.59 -15.14 -7.83
CA PRO A 133 -9.20 -15.52 -8.11
C PRO A 133 -8.94 -16.08 -9.51
N ASP A 134 -10.00 -16.49 -10.23
CA ASP A 134 -9.91 -16.97 -11.59
C ASP A 134 -9.75 -15.88 -12.66
N MET A 135 -9.61 -14.62 -12.23
CA MET A 135 -9.42 -13.45 -13.10
C MET A 135 -10.62 -13.10 -13.98
N THR A 136 -11.82 -13.57 -13.63
CA THR A 136 -13.08 -13.26 -14.36
C THR A 136 -13.76 -11.97 -13.90
N GLY A 137 -13.19 -11.30 -12.89
CA GLY A 137 -13.72 -10.05 -12.33
C GLY A 137 -13.36 -8.82 -13.17
N HIS A 138 -13.45 -7.66 -12.54
CA HIS A 138 -13.25 -6.38 -13.19
C HIS A 138 -11.77 -5.98 -13.22
N PHE A 139 -11.27 -5.62 -14.43
CA PHE A 139 -10.00 -4.96 -14.61
C PHE A 139 -10.22 -3.45 -14.73
N ALA A 140 -9.51 -2.69 -13.92
CA ALA A 140 -9.47 -1.24 -14.06
C ALA A 140 -8.47 -0.81 -15.13
N ASP A 141 -8.81 0.23 -15.87
CA ASP A 141 -7.82 0.91 -16.71
C ASP A 141 -6.78 1.53 -15.80
N THR A 142 -5.54 1.06 -15.94
CA THR A 142 -4.40 1.62 -15.22
C THR A 142 -3.51 2.37 -16.19
N PRO A 143 -3.01 3.56 -15.80
CA PRO A 143 -2.05 4.28 -16.60
C PRO A 143 -0.82 3.43 -16.93
N ASN A 144 -0.17 3.76 -18.03
CA ASN A 144 1.15 3.21 -18.29
C ASN A 144 2.17 3.93 -17.43
N TYR A 145 2.56 3.33 -16.32
CA TYR A 145 3.55 3.90 -15.41
C TYR A 145 4.98 3.86 -15.94
N GLY A 146 5.21 3.20 -17.09
CA GLY A 146 6.54 3.06 -17.66
C GLY A 146 7.48 2.20 -16.81
N ALA A 147 8.74 2.19 -17.18
CA ALA A 147 9.78 1.53 -16.39
C ALA A 147 10.20 2.43 -15.22
N PHE A 148 10.29 1.85 -14.02
CA PHE A 148 10.82 2.57 -12.86
C PHE A 148 12.37 2.63 -12.95
N PRO A 149 13.01 3.76 -12.58
CA PRO A 149 12.45 5.00 -12.05
C PRO A 149 12.00 6.02 -13.12
N ASP A 150 12.23 5.75 -14.40
CA ASP A 150 12.07 6.72 -15.50
C ASP A 150 10.60 6.92 -15.94
N GLY A 151 9.68 6.15 -15.36
CA GLY A 151 8.25 6.27 -15.65
C GLY A 151 7.62 7.49 -15.00
N PRO A 152 6.41 7.90 -15.48
CA PRO A 152 5.69 9.00 -14.87
C PRO A 152 5.31 8.69 -13.42
N ALA A 153 5.22 9.74 -12.60
CA ALA A 153 4.70 9.63 -11.25
C ALA A 153 3.24 9.16 -11.26
N ALA A 154 2.84 8.41 -10.25
CA ALA A 154 1.45 8.01 -10.06
C ALA A 154 0.66 9.17 -9.44
N ASP A 155 0.15 10.06 -10.27
CA ASP A 155 -0.64 11.24 -9.85
C ASP A 155 -2.14 11.03 -9.92
N GLU A 156 -2.58 9.92 -10.53
CA GLU A 156 -3.98 9.69 -10.79
C GLU A 156 -4.74 9.41 -9.50
N ALA A 157 -6.05 9.71 -9.54
CA ALA A 157 -6.97 9.30 -8.50
C ALA A 157 -6.94 7.77 -8.34
N THR A 158 -6.93 7.31 -7.10
CA THR A 158 -7.09 5.90 -6.80
C THR A 158 -8.50 5.45 -7.18
N TYR A 159 -8.67 4.16 -7.50
CA TYR A 159 -9.98 3.60 -7.82
C TYR A 159 -10.99 3.87 -6.70
N VAL A 160 -12.15 4.37 -7.08
CA VAL A 160 -13.31 4.52 -6.20
C VAL A 160 -14.33 3.45 -6.57
N ARG A 161 -14.72 2.62 -5.60
CA ARG A 161 -15.78 1.64 -5.84
C ARG A 161 -17.10 2.37 -6.14
N PRO A 162 -17.81 2.02 -7.24
CA PRO A 162 -19.16 2.51 -7.44
C PRO A 162 -20.07 2.18 -6.25
N PRO A 163 -21.05 3.02 -5.91
CA PRO A 163 -21.96 2.79 -4.77
C PRO A 163 -22.72 1.47 -4.84
N ASP A 164 -22.99 0.99 -6.04
CA ASP A 164 -23.82 -0.18 -6.33
C ASP A 164 -23.03 -1.45 -6.70
N ALA A 165 -21.70 -1.46 -6.43
CA ALA A 165 -20.84 -2.59 -6.75
C ALA A 165 -20.50 -3.46 -5.52
#